data_8d3bff566c969378bb1755ce415efe28
#
_entry.id   8d3bff566c969378bb1755ce415efe28
#
_cell.length_a   1.000
_cell.length_b   1.000
_cell.length_c   1.000
_cell.angle_alpha   90.00
_cell.angle_beta   90.00
_cell.angle_gamma   90.00
#
_symmetry.space_group_name_H-M   'P 1'
#
loop_
_entity.id
_entity.type
_entity.pdbx_description
1 polymer ?
#
loop_
_entity_poly.entity_id
_entity_poly.type
_entity_poly.pdbx_seq_one_letter_code
_entity_poly.pdbx_strand_id
1 'polypeptide(L)'
;RNLHVEARLALNSTNSSKPPSSDGLAKPAPKSLRQSGQRPIGGQSGHKGNTLRQSAQVDHAIAHQGAARCSACQGAPTQHEIIERRQVFELPQLRAHVIEHQLMRWTCSCGQVHQGSFPQDIKAAVQYGPRAKALLVHLNQYHLVPLQRSCALLRDVFGLHLSEASALAFCHQAAKALQPSVDAIGQAVQSAPVVHADETGIRVKGKLAWLHCAVTPRLSWLGVHAKRAGQAFEALGILGGVRSTLVHDGLAGYKGLECKHSLCNAHHLRELSFIHEQMNEKIWDGWAKEMMDLLVQANREVQALGAPLAQQRRAWYASQWDALLERGERYHPYVTPEGAPRGTQGRHKQSKAHNLLRRLRQYRDDVWRFMSDEGVPFTNNLAE
;
A
#
# COMPACT_ATOMS: atom_id res chain seq x y z
N ARG A 1 -3.29 12.90 -39.10
CA ARG A 1 -3.53 13.76 -37.89
C ARG A 1 -4.54 13.14 -36.91
N ASN A 2 -5.63 12.50 -37.37
CA ASN A 2 -6.70 11.95 -36.51
C ASN A 2 -6.25 10.74 -35.69
N LEU A 3 -5.53 9.77 -36.25
CA LEU A 3 -5.06 8.55 -35.53
C LEU A 3 -4.21 8.86 -34.30
N HIS A 4 -3.41 9.94 -34.34
CA HIS A 4 -2.57 10.32 -33.20
C HIS A 4 -3.39 10.99 -32.07
N VAL A 5 -4.47 11.66 -32.40
CA VAL A 5 -5.38 12.28 -31.43
C VAL A 5 -6.24 11.19 -30.77
N GLU A 6 -6.78 10.26 -31.54
CA GLU A 6 -7.55 9.12 -31.06
C GLU A 6 -6.74 8.21 -30.12
N ALA A 7 -5.50 7.90 -30.50
CA ALA A 7 -4.57 7.15 -29.63
C ALA A 7 -4.24 7.86 -28.31
N ARG A 8 -4.24 9.21 -28.30
CA ARG A 8 -4.05 9.98 -27.05
C ARG A 8 -5.29 9.99 -26.18
N LEU A 9 -6.48 10.01 -26.75
CA LEU A 9 -7.77 9.95 -26.05
C LEU A 9 -8.02 8.55 -25.45
N ALA A 10 -7.50 7.50 -26.08
CA ALA A 10 -7.61 6.11 -25.62
C ALA A 10 -6.69 5.76 -24.43
N LEU A 11 -5.82 6.69 -23.96
CA LEU A 11 -4.93 6.45 -22.83
C LEU A 11 -5.67 6.48 -21.50
N ASN A 12 -5.60 5.38 -20.77
CA ASN A 12 -6.14 5.22 -19.43
C ASN A 12 -5.15 4.50 -18.51
N SER A 13 -5.51 4.20 -17.27
CA SER A 13 -4.63 3.53 -16.30
C SER A 13 -4.30 2.07 -16.64
N THR A 14 -5.02 1.44 -17.57
CA THR A 14 -4.79 0.04 -17.96
C THR A 14 -3.77 -0.10 -19.10
N ASN A 15 -3.56 0.95 -19.89
CA ASN A 15 -2.69 0.95 -21.07
C ASN A 15 -1.64 2.08 -21.07
N SER A 16 -1.43 2.74 -19.96
CA SER A 16 -0.44 3.83 -19.84
C SER A 16 0.04 3.95 -18.38
N SER A 17 1.04 4.78 -18.14
CA SER A 17 1.51 5.15 -16.81
C SER A 17 0.60 6.17 -16.10
N LYS A 18 -0.63 6.39 -16.57
CA LYS A 18 -1.58 7.27 -15.88
C LYS A 18 -2.06 6.59 -14.58
N PRO A 19 -2.10 7.32 -13.46
CA PRO A 19 -2.65 6.77 -12.23
C PRO A 19 -4.16 6.51 -12.38
N PRO A 20 -4.73 5.50 -11.70
CA PRO A 20 -6.16 5.18 -11.76
C PRO A 20 -7.09 6.36 -11.46
N SER A 21 -6.64 7.31 -10.64
CA SER A 21 -7.36 8.54 -10.32
C SER A 21 -7.55 9.49 -11.51
N SER A 22 -6.77 9.34 -12.58
CA SER A 22 -6.87 10.17 -13.79
C SER A 22 -7.94 9.69 -14.79
N ASP A 23 -8.53 8.50 -14.60
CA ASP A 23 -9.54 7.93 -15.50
C ASP A 23 -10.94 8.55 -15.30
N GLY A 24 -11.16 9.30 -14.23
CA GLY A 24 -12.42 9.93 -13.91
C GLY A 24 -13.56 8.92 -13.67
N LEU A 25 -14.81 9.37 -13.89
CA LEU A 25 -15.99 8.53 -13.70
C LEU A 25 -16.21 7.50 -14.83
N ALA A 26 -15.57 7.70 -15.98
CA ALA A 26 -15.62 6.80 -17.13
C ALA A 26 -14.53 5.71 -17.08
N LYS A 27 -14.05 5.36 -15.89
CA LYS A 27 -13.02 4.33 -15.71
C LYS A 27 -13.44 3.03 -16.36
N PRO A 28 -12.64 2.48 -17.31
CA PRO A 28 -12.90 1.16 -17.87
C PRO A 28 -12.91 0.12 -16.74
N ALA A 29 -13.88 -0.79 -16.77
CA ALA A 29 -13.86 -1.91 -15.83
C ALA A 29 -12.51 -2.65 -15.96
N PRO A 30 -11.83 -2.97 -14.83
CA PRO A 30 -10.58 -3.70 -14.91
C PRO A 30 -10.80 -5.02 -15.65
N LYS A 31 -10.13 -5.19 -16.78
CA LYS A 31 -10.16 -6.46 -17.52
C LYS A 31 -9.40 -7.48 -16.67
N SER A 32 -10.14 -8.32 -15.97
CA SER A 32 -9.56 -9.47 -15.29
C SER A 32 -8.88 -10.37 -16.32
N LEU A 33 -7.63 -10.76 -16.09
CA LEU A 33 -6.94 -11.77 -16.88
C LEU A 33 -7.56 -13.17 -16.67
N ARG A 34 -8.51 -13.30 -15.73
CA ARG A 34 -9.29 -14.52 -15.53
C ARG A 34 -10.34 -14.60 -16.63
N GLN A 35 -10.41 -15.74 -17.29
CA GLN A 35 -11.49 -16.02 -18.24
C GLN A 35 -12.82 -15.98 -17.49
N SER A 36 -13.70 -15.04 -17.87
CA SER A 36 -15.03 -14.94 -17.30
C SER A 36 -15.88 -16.14 -17.73
N GLY A 37 -16.73 -16.63 -16.83
CA GLY A 37 -17.70 -17.70 -17.15
C GLY A 37 -17.23 -19.13 -16.88
N GLN A 38 -15.97 -19.38 -16.50
CA GLN A 38 -15.50 -20.73 -16.18
C GLN A 38 -15.82 -21.21 -14.76
N ARG A 39 -16.26 -20.31 -13.87
CA ARG A 39 -16.59 -20.65 -12.49
C ARG A 39 -17.88 -19.94 -12.08
N PRO A 40 -18.78 -20.60 -11.31
CA PRO A 40 -19.98 -19.97 -10.79
C PRO A 40 -19.66 -18.78 -9.89
N ILE A 41 -20.58 -17.83 -9.80
CA ILE A 41 -20.48 -16.67 -8.91
C ILE A 41 -20.63 -17.16 -7.47
N GLY A 42 -19.71 -16.76 -6.58
CA GLY A 42 -19.73 -17.14 -5.17
C GLY A 42 -18.58 -18.05 -4.75
N GLY A 43 -18.70 -18.68 -3.59
CA GLY A 43 -17.69 -19.60 -3.04
C GLY A 43 -17.54 -20.83 -3.93
N GLN A 44 -16.31 -21.14 -4.30
CA GLN A 44 -16.00 -22.33 -5.11
C GLN A 44 -16.05 -23.60 -4.24
N SER A 45 -16.26 -24.76 -4.87
CA SER A 45 -16.19 -26.04 -4.19
C SER A 45 -14.84 -26.17 -3.44
N GLY A 46 -14.89 -26.50 -2.15
CA GLY A 46 -13.71 -26.56 -1.26
C GLY A 46 -13.35 -25.24 -0.58
N HIS A 47 -14.05 -24.11 -0.87
CA HIS A 47 -13.86 -22.89 -0.11
C HIS A 47 -14.38 -23.06 1.33
N LYS A 48 -13.50 -22.95 2.31
CA LYS A 48 -13.89 -22.91 3.73
C LYS A 48 -14.57 -21.56 4.00
N GLY A 49 -15.91 -21.57 4.06
CA GLY A 49 -16.67 -20.39 4.46
C GLY A 49 -16.30 -19.96 5.89
N ASN A 50 -16.20 -18.64 6.10
CA ASN A 50 -16.07 -18.07 7.46
C ASN A 50 -17.49 -17.86 8.04
N THR A 51 -18.03 -18.90 8.67
CA THR A 51 -19.28 -18.80 9.46
C THR A 51 -18.94 -18.59 10.93
N LEU A 52 -19.74 -17.79 11.63
CA LEU A 52 -19.64 -17.63 13.08
C LEU A 52 -19.81 -18.99 13.76
N ARG A 53 -18.84 -19.36 14.59
CA ARG A 53 -18.86 -20.63 15.34
C ARG A 53 -19.08 -20.36 16.81
N GLN A 54 -19.63 -21.36 17.52
CA GLN A 54 -19.73 -21.30 18.96
C GLN A 54 -18.33 -21.17 19.58
N SER A 55 -18.22 -20.27 20.59
CA SER A 55 -17.03 -20.12 21.42
C SER A 55 -16.99 -21.18 22.50
N ALA A 56 -15.81 -21.71 22.80
CA ALA A 56 -15.57 -22.53 23.98
C ALA A 56 -15.59 -21.69 25.26
N GLN A 57 -15.25 -20.40 25.16
CA GLN A 57 -15.31 -19.43 26.26
C GLN A 57 -16.68 -18.75 26.25
N VAL A 58 -17.42 -18.88 27.35
CA VAL A 58 -18.75 -18.31 27.59
C VAL A 58 -18.67 -17.40 28.80
N ASP A 59 -18.95 -16.09 28.61
CA ASP A 59 -18.90 -15.13 29.73
C ASP A 59 -20.11 -15.28 30.66
N HIS A 60 -21.30 -15.50 30.10
CA HIS A 60 -22.54 -15.68 30.85
C HIS A 60 -23.36 -16.81 30.27
N ALA A 61 -23.84 -17.71 31.14
CA ALA A 61 -24.78 -18.78 30.77
C ALA A 61 -26.14 -18.51 31.42
N ILE A 62 -27.18 -18.45 30.58
CA ILE A 62 -28.58 -18.28 31.05
C ILE A 62 -29.33 -19.60 30.81
N ALA A 63 -29.80 -20.21 31.86
CA ALA A 63 -30.62 -21.44 31.78
C ALA A 63 -32.09 -21.06 31.60
N HIS A 64 -32.68 -21.45 30.48
CA HIS A 64 -34.12 -21.35 30.22
C HIS A 64 -34.77 -22.65 30.69
N GLN A 65 -35.35 -22.62 31.89
CA GLN A 65 -36.06 -23.75 32.48
C GLN A 65 -37.48 -23.81 31.94
N GLY A 66 -38.02 -25.00 31.82
CA GLY A 66 -39.42 -25.22 31.49
C GLY A 66 -40.37 -24.85 32.66
N ALA A 67 -41.57 -25.41 32.68
CA ALA A 67 -42.54 -25.15 33.74
C ALA A 67 -41.98 -25.56 35.12
N ALA A 68 -42.19 -24.72 36.12
CA ALA A 68 -41.73 -24.98 37.52
C ALA A 68 -42.38 -26.22 38.15
N ARG A 69 -43.46 -26.70 37.60
CA ARG A 69 -44.18 -27.90 38.07
C ARG A 69 -44.66 -28.74 36.89
N CYS A 70 -44.71 -30.04 37.10
CA CYS A 70 -45.25 -30.97 36.12
C CYS A 70 -46.76 -30.68 35.88
N SER A 71 -47.20 -30.60 34.65
CA SER A 71 -48.59 -30.37 34.31
C SER A 71 -49.50 -31.55 34.66
N ALA A 72 -48.96 -32.75 34.75
CA ALA A 72 -49.70 -33.96 35.05
C ALA A 72 -49.82 -34.24 36.58
N CYS A 73 -48.72 -34.12 37.35
CA CYS A 73 -48.70 -34.50 38.76
C CYS A 73 -48.42 -33.37 39.77
N GLN A 74 -48.21 -32.11 39.24
CA GLN A 74 -47.86 -30.93 40.02
C GLN A 74 -46.54 -31.05 40.84
N GLY A 75 -45.78 -32.12 40.64
CA GLY A 75 -44.49 -32.34 41.29
C GLY A 75 -43.40 -31.42 40.76
N ALA A 76 -42.33 -31.23 41.57
CA ALA A 76 -41.16 -30.47 41.16
C ALA A 76 -40.26 -31.27 40.19
N PRO A 77 -39.52 -30.63 39.30
CA PRO A 77 -38.54 -31.30 38.41
C PRO A 77 -37.48 -32.03 39.25
N THR A 78 -37.10 -33.24 38.87
CA THR A 78 -36.10 -34.06 39.54
C THR A 78 -34.75 -34.09 38.83
N GLN A 79 -34.73 -33.77 37.54
CA GLN A 79 -33.52 -33.72 36.71
C GLN A 79 -33.58 -32.55 35.74
N HIS A 80 -32.43 -31.95 35.46
CA HIS A 80 -32.25 -30.91 34.48
C HIS A 80 -31.14 -31.32 33.49
N GLU A 81 -31.41 -31.22 32.22
CA GLU A 81 -30.46 -31.54 31.16
C GLU A 81 -30.40 -30.39 30.15
N ILE A 82 -29.20 -30.09 29.66
CA ILE A 82 -28.98 -29.11 28.57
C ILE A 82 -29.18 -29.83 27.24
N ILE A 83 -30.32 -29.64 26.62
CA ILE A 83 -30.67 -30.27 25.32
C ILE A 83 -30.13 -29.51 24.11
N GLU A 84 -29.94 -28.19 24.24
CA GLU A 84 -29.43 -27.35 23.15
C GLU A 84 -28.68 -26.14 23.72
N ARG A 85 -27.65 -25.67 22.99
CA ARG A 85 -26.90 -24.46 23.29
C ARG A 85 -26.97 -23.51 22.10
N ARG A 86 -27.35 -22.26 22.35
CA ARG A 86 -27.28 -21.15 21.40
C ARG A 86 -26.48 -20.04 22.04
N GLN A 87 -25.58 -19.40 21.25
CA GLN A 87 -24.75 -18.32 21.74
C GLN A 87 -25.07 -17.03 20.98
N VAL A 88 -25.15 -15.94 21.71
CA VAL A 88 -25.29 -14.58 21.20
C VAL A 88 -24.00 -13.85 21.53
N PHE A 89 -23.35 -13.29 20.52
CA PHE A 89 -22.16 -12.45 20.68
C PHE A 89 -22.63 -11.00 20.79
N GLU A 90 -22.55 -10.44 21.99
CA GLU A 90 -23.03 -9.09 22.28
C GLU A 90 -21.86 -8.20 22.72
N LEU A 91 -21.97 -6.90 22.48
CA LEU A 91 -21.00 -5.92 22.95
C LEU A 91 -21.36 -5.50 24.38
N PRO A 92 -20.39 -5.48 25.32
CA PRO A 92 -20.64 -4.94 26.65
C PRO A 92 -20.90 -3.43 26.56
N GLN A 93 -21.60 -2.86 27.53
CA GLN A 93 -21.76 -1.42 27.63
C GLN A 93 -20.41 -0.75 27.84
N LEU A 94 -19.96 -0.01 26.81
CA LEU A 94 -18.68 0.69 26.83
C LEU A 94 -18.83 2.05 27.51
N ARG A 95 -17.93 2.37 28.44
CA ARG A 95 -17.84 3.67 29.09
C ARG A 95 -16.41 4.02 29.45
N ALA A 96 -16.09 5.29 29.54
CA ALA A 96 -14.82 5.74 30.08
C ALA A 96 -14.73 5.44 31.59
N HIS A 97 -13.54 4.98 32.01
CA HIS A 97 -13.23 4.89 33.44
C HIS A 97 -12.65 6.21 33.90
N VAL A 98 -13.23 6.77 34.99
CA VAL A 98 -12.69 7.95 35.66
C VAL A 98 -11.86 7.46 36.84
N ILE A 99 -10.57 7.79 36.82
CA ILE A 99 -9.63 7.44 37.89
C ILE A 99 -9.29 8.74 38.61
N GLU A 100 -9.60 8.82 39.91
CA GLU A 100 -9.26 9.94 40.76
C GLU A 100 -7.94 9.67 41.50
N HIS A 101 -6.97 10.55 41.32
CA HIS A 101 -5.72 10.54 42.07
C HIS A 101 -5.84 11.54 43.22
N GLN A 102 -5.75 11.02 44.46
CA GLN A 102 -5.87 11.83 45.67
C GLN A 102 -4.51 12.04 46.29
N LEU A 103 -4.13 13.30 46.52
CA LEU A 103 -2.92 13.66 47.25
C LEU A 103 -3.19 13.68 48.72
N MET A 104 -2.65 12.71 49.43
CA MET A 104 -2.90 12.60 50.90
C MET A 104 -1.80 13.32 51.69
N ARG A 105 -2.23 13.94 52.82
CA ARG A 105 -1.39 14.52 53.85
C ARG A 105 -1.72 13.87 55.18
N TRP A 106 -0.71 13.58 55.97
CA TRP A 106 -0.91 13.13 57.33
C TRP A 106 0.08 13.81 58.29
N THR A 107 -0.28 13.94 59.55
CA THR A 107 0.55 14.54 60.59
C THR A 107 0.93 13.46 61.59
N CYS A 108 2.23 13.37 61.89
CA CYS A 108 2.76 12.47 62.90
C CYS A 108 2.41 12.97 64.30
N SER A 109 2.42 12.08 65.30
CA SER A 109 2.24 12.45 66.72
C SER A 109 3.30 13.41 67.22
N CYS A 110 4.48 13.49 66.57
CA CYS A 110 5.52 14.49 66.86
C CYS A 110 5.26 15.88 66.22
N GLY A 111 4.15 16.07 65.50
CA GLY A 111 3.81 17.29 64.76
C GLY A 111 4.39 17.39 63.34
N GLN A 112 5.20 16.43 62.90
CA GLN A 112 5.76 16.41 61.55
C GLN A 112 4.68 16.14 60.53
N VAL A 113 4.63 16.97 59.47
CA VAL A 113 3.68 16.83 58.36
C VAL A 113 4.35 16.10 57.19
N HIS A 114 3.67 15.08 56.70
CA HIS A 114 4.06 14.31 55.50
C HIS A 114 3.00 14.48 54.42
N GLN A 115 3.44 14.60 53.16
CA GLN A 115 2.57 14.74 52.02
C GLN A 115 3.09 13.85 50.87
N GLY A 116 2.17 13.19 50.20
CA GLY A 116 2.47 12.42 48.99
C GLY A 116 2.83 13.31 47.79
N SER A 117 3.04 12.71 46.66
CA SER A 117 3.22 13.42 45.38
C SER A 117 2.39 12.71 44.29
N PHE A 118 1.92 13.46 43.32
CA PHE A 118 1.32 12.87 42.11
C PHE A 118 2.37 12.19 41.26
N PRO A 119 2.03 11.10 40.54
CA PRO A 119 2.84 10.55 39.47
C PRO A 119 3.17 11.61 38.41
N GLN A 120 4.32 11.48 37.72
CA GLN A 120 4.80 12.48 36.75
C GLN A 120 3.87 12.70 35.55
N ASP A 121 3.05 11.74 35.23
CA ASP A 121 2.09 11.79 34.13
C ASP A 121 0.75 12.40 34.53
N ILE A 122 0.49 12.65 35.84
CA ILE A 122 -0.69 13.32 36.37
C ILE A 122 -0.37 14.79 36.63
N LYS A 123 -0.65 15.62 35.61
CA LYS A 123 -0.20 17.03 35.58
C LYS A 123 -1.34 18.05 35.66
N ALA A 124 -2.57 17.64 35.42
CA ALA A 124 -3.73 18.54 35.37
C ALA A 124 -4.86 18.02 36.28
N ALA A 125 -5.70 18.93 36.73
CA ALA A 125 -6.87 18.59 37.54
C ALA A 125 -7.80 17.60 36.82
N VAL A 126 -7.88 17.72 35.48
CA VAL A 126 -8.63 16.79 34.61
C VAL A 126 -7.78 16.54 33.34
N GLN A 127 -7.61 15.31 32.97
CA GLN A 127 -6.86 14.95 31.76
C GLN A 127 -7.37 13.65 31.12
N TYR A 128 -7.15 13.50 29.82
CA TYR A 128 -7.42 12.25 29.12
C TYR A 128 -6.26 11.27 29.30
N GLY A 129 -6.59 10.03 29.62
CA GLY A 129 -5.60 8.98 29.76
C GLY A 129 -5.00 8.53 28.43
N PRO A 130 -3.87 7.80 28.45
CA PRO A 130 -3.13 7.41 27.25
C PRO A 130 -3.95 6.51 26.31
N ARG A 131 -4.82 5.64 26.83
CA ARG A 131 -5.67 4.75 26.02
C ARG A 131 -6.71 5.53 25.21
N ALA A 132 -7.33 6.56 25.78
CA ALA A 132 -8.29 7.44 25.08
C ALA A 132 -7.59 8.22 23.95
N LYS A 133 -6.40 8.76 24.23
CA LYS A 133 -5.57 9.44 23.22
C LYS A 133 -5.16 8.48 22.09
N ALA A 134 -4.69 7.28 22.42
CA ALA A 134 -4.28 6.26 21.45
C ALA A 134 -5.43 5.81 20.55
N LEU A 135 -6.63 5.59 21.12
CA LEU A 135 -7.82 5.22 20.35
C LEU A 135 -8.20 6.31 19.34
N LEU A 136 -8.20 7.59 19.77
CA LEU A 136 -8.47 8.71 18.88
C LEU A 136 -7.47 8.78 17.72
N VAL A 137 -6.17 8.68 18.03
CA VAL A 137 -5.11 8.71 17.02
C VAL A 137 -5.29 7.53 16.05
N HIS A 138 -5.59 6.34 16.54
CA HIS A 138 -5.83 5.17 15.71
C HIS A 138 -7.04 5.34 14.78
N LEU A 139 -8.16 5.86 15.28
CA LEU A 139 -9.33 6.15 14.45
C LEU A 139 -9.01 7.18 13.36
N ASN A 140 -8.30 8.24 13.70
CA ASN A 140 -8.03 9.32 12.76
C ASN A 140 -6.91 8.96 11.76
N GLN A 141 -5.77 8.42 12.23
CA GLN A 141 -4.58 8.21 11.40
C GLN A 141 -4.58 6.86 10.67
N TYR A 142 -5.09 5.80 11.29
CA TYR A 142 -5.11 4.48 10.68
C TYR A 142 -6.42 4.20 9.94
N HIS A 143 -7.56 4.50 10.56
CA HIS A 143 -8.88 4.31 9.95
C HIS A 143 -9.36 5.50 9.11
N LEU A 144 -8.59 6.59 9.05
CA LEU A 144 -8.89 7.80 8.28
C LEU A 144 -10.26 8.43 8.63
N VAL A 145 -10.74 8.22 9.85
CA VAL A 145 -11.98 8.83 10.33
C VAL A 145 -11.72 10.33 10.59
N PRO A 146 -12.49 11.26 10.00
CA PRO A 146 -12.32 12.69 10.26
C PRO A 146 -12.35 13.04 11.75
N LEU A 147 -11.57 14.04 12.18
CA LEU A 147 -11.44 14.42 13.60
C LEU A 147 -12.81 14.62 14.28
N GLN A 148 -13.71 15.36 13.64
CA GLN A 148 -15.07 15.58 14.15
C GLN A 148 -15.82 14.27 14.41
N ARG A 149 -15.76 13.32 13.46
CA ARG A 149 -16.41 12.01 13.60
C ARG A 149 -15.74 11.14 14.65
N SER A 150 -14.42 11.22 14.77
CA SER A 150 -13.67 10.51 15.82
C SER A 150 -14.08 11.03 17.22
N CYS A 151 -14.22 12.36 17.39
CA CYS A 151 -14.71 12.95 18.62
C CYS A 151 -16.16 12.55 18.92
N ALA A 152 -17.04 12.55 17.91
CA ALA A 152 -18.42 12.11 18.05
C ALA A 152 -18.50 10.63 18.47
N LEU A 153 -17.74 9.74 17.85
CA LEU A 153 -17.68 8.33 18.21
C LEU A 153 -17.23 8.13 19.67
N LEU A 154 -16.19 8.84 20.12
CA LEU A 154 -15.73 8.73 21.52
C LEU A 154 -16.77 9.23 22.51
N ARG A 155 -17.52 10.28 22.16
CA ARG A 155 -18.64 10.78 22.97
C ARG A 155 -19.79 9.77 23.02
N ASP A 156 -20.23 9.28 21.87
CA ASP A 156 -21.44 8.45 21.75
C ASP A 156 -21.24 7.04 22.33
N VAL A 157 -20.03 6.49 22.20
CA VAL A 157 -19.69 5.13 22.67
C VAL A 157 -19.18 5.13 24.11
N PHE A 158 -18.33 6.08 24.49
CA PHE A 158 -17.62 6.06 25.77
C PHE A 158 -18.00 7.22 26.72
N GLY A 159 -18.85 8.15 26.30
CA GLY A 159 -19.16 9.35 27.07
C GLY A 159 -18.01 10.36 27.19
N LEU A 160 -16.99 10.26 26.31
CA LEU A 160 -15.82 11.16 26.33
C LEU A 160 -16.03 12.37 25.43
N HIS A 161 -16.11 13.55 26.01
CA HIS A 161 -16.29 14.82 25.30
C HIS A 161 -14.94 15.45 24.96
N LEU A 162 -14.47 15.27 23.71
CA LEU A 162 -13.24 15.86 23.20
C LEU A 162 -13.54 16.99 22.19
N SER A 163 -12.76 18.07 22.26
CA SER A 163 -12.72 19.05 21.18
C SER A 163 -11.82 18.59 20.04
N GLU A 164 -12.09 19.02 18.80
CA GLU A 164 -11.24 18.76 17.66
C GLU A 164 -9.81 19.30 17.84
N ALA A 165 -9.66 20.42 18.55
CA ALA A 165 -8.36 20.99 18.89
C ALA A 165 -7.55 20.04 19.80
N SER A 166 -8.19 19.45 20.82
CA SER A 166 -7.56 18.44 21.67
C SER A 166 -7.19 17.18 20.87
N ALA A 167 -8.09 16.75 19.99
CA ALA A 167 -7.85 15.61 19.12
C ALA A 167 -6.63 15.81 18.19
N LEU A 168 -6.52 16.99 17.57
CA LEU A 168 -5.37 17.36 16.75
C LEU A 168 -4.07 17.40 17.58
N ALA A 169 -4.14 17.97 18.81
CA ALA A 169 -2.98 17.99 19.70
C ALA A 169 -2.51 16.57 20.06
N PHE A 170 -3.42 15.60 20.23
CA PHE A 170 -3.04 14.21 20.49
C PHE A 170 -2.37 13.56 19.27
N CYS A 171 -2.82 13.85 18.05
CA CYS A 171 -2.14 13.39 16.83
C CYS A 171 -0.71 13.95 16.76
N HIS A 172 -0.50 15.24 17.06
CA HIS A 172 0.82 15.85 17.09
C HIS A 172 1.72 15.24 18.19
N GLN A 173 1.17 15.00 19.39
CA GLN A 173 1.90 14.33 20.47
C GLN A 173 2.34 12.91 20.07
N ALA A 174 1.43 12.15 19.45
CA ALA A 174 1.74 10.79 18.98
C ALA A 174 2.82 10.82 17.88
N ALA A 175 2.72 11.72 16.90
CA ALA A 175 3.72 11.89 15.84
C ALA A 175 5.11 12.16 16.43
N LYS A 176 5.21 13.09 17.38
CA LYS A 176 6.48 13.40 18.07
C LYS A 176 7.02 12.22 18.86
N ALA A 177 6.16 11.50 19.58
CA ALA A 177 6.56 10.34 20.37
C ALA A 177 7.02 9.15 19.52
N LEU A 178 6.47 8.99 18.31
CA LEU A 178 6.79 7.91 17.39
C LEU A 178 7.98 8.23 16.47
N GLN A 179 8.46 9.47 16.43
CA GLN A 179 9.54 9.87 15.52
C GLN A 179 10.77 8.97 15.60
N PRO A 180 11.30 8.57 16.78
CA PRO A 180 12.44 7.66 16.86
C PRO A 180 12.17 6.29 16.22
N SER A 181 10.93 5.80 16.31
CA SER A 181 10.52 4.55 15.64
C SER A 181 10.46 4.70 14.13
N VAL A 182 9.95 5.84 13.64
CA VAL A 182 9.92 6.16 12.20
C VAL A 182 11.34 6.27 11.64
N ASP A 183 12.25 6.91 12.37
CA ASP A 183 13.67 7.03 12.00
C ASP A 183 14.34 5.65 11.93
N ALA A 184 14.10 4.78 12.92
CA ALA A 184 14.61 3.41 12.94
C ALA A 184 14.05 2.58 11.77
N ILE A 185 12.77 2.73 11.44
CA ILE A 185 12.15 2.09 10.25
C ILE A 185 12.86 2.60 8.98
N GLY A 186 13.05 3.90 8.85
CA GLY A 186 13.74 4.50 7.71
C GLY A 186 15.16 3.93 7.52
N GLN A 187 15.94 3.83 8.58
CA GLN A 187 17.28 3.23 8.56
C GLN A 187 17.25 1.75 8.18
N ALA A 188 16.30 0.99 8.72
CA ALA A 188 16.15 -0.43 8.41
C ALA A 188 15.73 -0.64 6.93
N VAL A 189 14.82 0.19 6.39
CA VAL A 189 14.46 0.18 4.97
C VAL A 189 15.68 0.52 4.11
N GLN A 190 16.44 1.57 4.46
CA GLN A 190 17.62 2.00 3.72
C GLN A 190 18.71 0.92 3.63
N SER A 191 18.84 0.09 4.67
CA SER A 191 19.81 -1.00 4.77
C SER A 191 19.32 -2.32 4.17
N ALA A 192 18.07 -2.39 3.70
CA ALA A 192 17.50 -3.63 3.15
C ALA A 192 18.13 -4.00 1.80
N PRO A 193 18.25 -5.31 1.47
CA PRO A 193 18.84 -5.76 0.21
C PRO A 193 18.05 -5.36 -1.03
N VAL A 194 16.73 -5.24 -0.88
CA VAL A 194 15.81 -4.78 -1.93
C VAL A 194 14.82 -3.78 -1.32
N VAL A 195 14.76 -2.59 -1.89
CA VAL A 195 13.86 -1.51 -1.48
C VAL A 195 12.95 -1.18 -2.66
N HIS A 196 11.68 -1.04 -2.41
CA HIS A 196 10.71 -0.55 -3.38
C HIS A 196 10.43 0.93 -3.14
N ALA A 197 10.32 1.72 -4.19
CA ALA A 197 9.99 3.14 -4.09
C ALA A 197 8.93 3.54 -5.11
N ASP A 198 8.04 4.41 -4.67
CA ASP A 198 7.05 5.06 -5.52
C ASP A 198 6.69 6.43 -4.93
N GLU A 199 6.02 7.28 -5.71
CA GLU A 199 5.51 8.55 -5.24
C GLU A 199 4.14 8.87 -5.84
N THR A 200 3.26 9.41 -5.01
CA THR A 200 1.93 9.83 -5.43
C THR A 200 1.66 11.30 -5.09
N GLY A 201 0.92 11.97 -5.97
CA GLY A 201 0.53 13.36 -5.77
C GLY A 201 -0.57 13.49 -4.72
N ILE A 202 -0.36 14.36 -3.73
CA ILE A 202 -1.34 14.70 -2.69
C ILE A 202 -1.58 16.20 -2.65
N ARG A 203 -2.72 16.63 -2.07
CA ARG A 203 -3.01 18.04 -1.85
C ARG A 203 -2.82 18.42 -0.39
N VAL A 204 -1.89 19.33 -0.13
CA VAL A 204 -1.66 19.89 1.21
C VAL A 204 -2.02 21.37 1.18
N LYS A 205 -3.05 21.79 1.89
CA LYS A 205 -3.58 23.17 1.87
C LYS A 205 -3.85 23.68 0.43
N GLY A 206 -4.45 22.82 -0.41
CA GLY A 206 -4.76 23.13 -1.81
C GLY A 206 -3.57 23.09 -2.78
N LYS A 207 -2.34 23.04 -2.31
CA LYS A 207 -1.12 22.94 -3.14
C LYS A 207 -0.73 21.50 -3.38
N LEU A 208 -0.21 21.20 -4.58
CA LEU A 208 0.35 19.89 -4.90
C LEU A 208 1.60 19.63 -4.07
N ALA A 209 1.64 18.50 -3.43
CA ALA A 209 2.79 17.90 -2.77
C ALA A 209 2.90 16.43 -3.17
N TRP A 210 3.98 15.78 -2.81
CA TRP A 210 4.24 14.39 -3.17
C TRP A 210 4.48 13.56 -1.91
N LEU A 211 3.74 12.47 -1.80
CA LEU A 211 3.98 11.44 -0.81
C LEU A 211 4.93 10.42 -1.44
N HIS A 212 6.12 10.31 -0.86
CA HIS A 212 7.13 9.32 -1.23
C HIS A 212 7.01 8.12 -0.31
N CYS A 213 7.12 6.93 -0.85
CA CYS A 213 7.23 5.72 -0.07
C CYS A 213 8.56 5.00 -0.37
N ALA A 214 9.10 4.36 0.66
CA ALA A 214 10.18 3.40 0.56
C ALA A 214 9.80 2.18 1.39
N VAL A 215 9.66 1.03 0.76
CA VAL A 215 9.05 -0.13 1.40
C VAL A 215 9.85 -1.41 1.18
N THR A 216 9.71 -2.32 2.11
CA THR A 216 10.18 -3.71 2.06
C THR A 216 8.99 -4.61 2.39
N PRO A 217 9.07 -5.95 2.26
CA PRO A 217 7.97 -6.83 2.64
C PRO A 217 7.46 -6.69 4.08
N ARG A 218 8.24 -6.07 4.98
CA ARG A 218 7.91 -5.95 6.41
C ARG A 218 7.83 -4.53 6.93
N LEU A 219 8.42 -3.56 6.23
CA LEU A 219 8.54 -2.18 6.68
C LEU A 219 8.11 -1.22 5.58
N SER A 220 7.41 -0.17 5.99
CA SER A 220 7.03 0.94 5.11
C SER A 220 7.44 2.26 5.74
N TRP A 221 8.16 3.06 4.99
CA TRP A 221 8.50 4.42 5.35
C TRP A 221 7.81 5.38 4.39
N LEU A 222 7.25 6.47 4.91
CA LEU A 222 6.53 7.47 4.15
C LEU A 222 7.07 8.86 4.46
N GLY A 223 7.23 9.69 3.43
CA GLY A 223 7.65 11.09 3.58
C GLY A 223 6.94 12.02 2.60
N VAL A 224 6.64 13.23 3.03
CA VAL A 224 5.96 14.23 2.20
C VAL A 224 6.91 15.35 1.84
N HIS A 225 6.95 15.73 0.55
CA HIS A 225 7.75 16.83 0.07
C HIS A 225 7.02 17.62 -1.05
N ALA A 226 7.35 18.90 -1.19
CA ALA A 226 6.75 19.75 -2.23
C ALA A 226 7.22 19.40 -3.65
N LYS A 227 8.36 18.75 -3.80
CA LYS A 227 8.94 18.32 -5.08
C LYS A 227 8.84 16.82 -5.25
N ARG A 228 8.78 16.35 -6.52
CA ARG A 228 8.61 14.95 -6.88
C ARG A 228 9.92 14.15 -6.87
N ALA A 229 11.07 14.75 -7.14
CA ALA A 229 12.33 14.05 -7.31
C ALA A 229 13.53 14.96 -6.97
N GLY A 230 14.76 14.46 -7.06
CA GLY A 230 15.97 15.23 -6.80
C GLY A 230 15.98 15.81 -5.38
N GLN A 231 15.64 17.09 -5.23
CA GLN A 231 15.59 17.79 -3.95
C GLN A 231 14.75 17.06 -2.88
N ALA A 232 13.69 16.32 -3.29
CA ALA A 232 12.89 15.54 -2.33
C ALA A 232 13.69 14.36 -1.77
N PHE A 233 14.45 13.67 -2.60
CA PHE A 233 15.24 12.50 -2.17
C PHE A 233 16.37 12.92 -1.22
N GLU A 234 17.00 14.07 -1.47
CA GLU A 234 17.99 14.66 -0.56
C GLU A 234 17.37 15.10 0.77
N ALA A 235 16.27 15.87 0.71
CA ALA A 235 15.61 16.43 1.90
C ALA A 235 15.02 15.33 2.82
N LEU A 236 14.46 14.29 2.23
CA LEU A 236 13.88 13.17 2.96
C LEU A 236 14.93 12.15 3.43
N GLY A 237 16.11 12.10 2.78
CA GLY A 237 17.31 11.37 3.21
C GLY A 237 17.27 9.84 3.03
N ILE A 238 16.09 9.21 3.00
CA ILE A 238 16.00 7.74 3.00
C ILE A 238 16.41 7.15 1.64
N LEU A 239 15.78 7.60 0.55
CA LEU A 239 16.09 7.07 -0.79
C LEU A 239 17.52 7.39 -1.22
N GLY A 240 18.04 8.57 -0.87
CA GLY A 240 19.41 8.96 -1.17
C GLY A 240 20.49 8.11 -0.48
N GLY A 241 20.12 7.40 0.58
CA GLY A 241 21.03 6.52 1.33
C GLY A 241 20.96 5.04 0.95
N VAL A 242 20.02 4.63 0.08
CA VAL A 242 19.93 3.24 -0.41
C VAL A 242 21.17 2.95 -1.27
N ARG A 243 21.87 1.86 -0.98
CA ARG A 243 23.07 1.39 -1.73
C ARG A 243 22.87 0.00 -2.35
N SER A 244 21.78 -0.64 -2.01
CA SER A 244 21.37 -1.96 -2.49
C SER A 244 20.58 -1.88 -3.81
N THR A 245 19.57 -2.72 -4.01
CA THR A 245 18.70 -2.67 -5.19
C THR A 245 17.43 -1.86 -4.90
N LEU A 246 17.16 -0.85 -5.73
CA LEU A 246 15.95 -0.03 -5.71
C LEU A 246 15.02 -0.44 -6.86
N VAL A 247 13.81 -0.89 -6.52
CA VAL A 247 12.74 -1.22 -7.49
C VAL A 247 11.81 -0.01 -7.63
N HIS A 248 11.59 0.46 -8.88
CA HIS A 248 10.79 1.67 -9.14
C HIS A 248 10.18 1.68 -10.55
N ASP A 249 9.33 2.67 -10.85
CA ASP A 249 8.63 2.84 -12.14
C ASP A 249 9.49 3.38 -13.30
N GLY A 250 10.71 3.81 -13.02
CA GLY A 250 11.61 4.41 -14.01
C GLY A 250 11.54 5.93 -14.10
N LEU A 251 10.93 6.63 -13.12
CA LEU A 251 11.02 8.09 -13.03
C LEU A 251 12.49 8.53 -13.08
N ALA A 252 12.77 9.54 -13.91
CA ALA A 252 14.13 10.02 -14.16
C ALA A 252 14.90 10.42 -12.89
N GLY A 253 14.18 10.89 -11.86
CA GLY A 253 14.78 11.27 -10.58
C GLY A 253 15.49 10.14 -9.85
N TYR A 254 15.00 8.90 -9.96
CA TYR A 254 15.66 7.74 -9.33
C TYR A 254 17.02 7.43 -9.95
N LYS A 255 17.21 7.73 -11.25
CA LYS A 255 18.45 7.44 -11.98
C LYS A 255 19.69 8.16 -11.42
N GLY A 256 19.51 9.21 -10.64
CA GLY A 256 20.58 9.92 -9.95
C GLY A 256 21.01 9.30 -8.61
N LEU A 257 20.34 8.24 -8.16
CA LEU A 257 20.68 7.57 -6.92
C LEU A 257 21.82 6.54 -7.14
N GLU A 258 22.75 6.47 -6.21
CA GLU A 258 23.92 5.58 -6.25
C GLU A 258 23.59 4.18 -5.74
N CYS A 259 22.71 3.48 -6.47
CA CYS A 259 22.27 2.12 -6.13
C CYS A 259 22.07 1.29 -7.41
N LYS A 260 21.84 -0.01 -7.25
CA LYS A 260 21.35 -0.82 -8.36
C LYS A 260 19.88 -0.52 -8.62
N HIS A 261 19.47 -0.41 -9.88
CA HIS A 261 18.09 -0.15 -10.25
C HIS A 261 17.42 -1.41 -10.79
N SER A 262 16.14 -1.61 -10.43
CA SER A 262 15.27 -2.61 -11.05
C SER A 262 13.98 -1.91 -11.48
N LEU A 263 13.61 -2.08 -12.74
CA LEU A 263 12.44 -1.41 -13.29
C LEU A 263 11.18 -2.28 -13.17
N CYS A 264 10.07 -1.66 -12.81
CA CYS A 264 8.76 -2.31 -12.73
C CYS A 264 8.29 -2.78 -14.12
N ASN A 265 8.30 -4.09 -14.37
CA ASN A 265 7.88 -4.64 -15.65
C ASN A 265 6.37 -4.54 -15.90
N ALA A 266 5.53 -4.32 -14.87
CA ALA A 266 4.12 -4.03 -15.09
C ALA A 266 3.91 -2.76 -15.93
N HIS A 267 4.77 -1.75 -15.76
CA HIS A 267 4.74 -0.54 -16.58
C HIS A 267 5.15 -0.83 -18.03
N HIS A 268 6.20 -1.63 -18.25
CA HIS A 268 6.61 -2.05 -19.58
C HIS A 268 5.53 -2.87 -20.29
N LEU A 269 4.89 -3.81 -19.60
CA LEU A 269 3.78 -4.59 -20.15
C LEU A 269 2.60 -3.70 -20.55
N ARG A 270 2.24 -2.69 -19.74
CA ARG A 270 1.18 -1.73 -20.08
C ARG A 270 1.52 -0.90 -21.35
N GLU A 271 2.76 -0.44 -21.46
CA GLU A 271 3.19 0.33 -22.63
C GLU A 271 3.28 -0.54 -23.89
N LEU A 272 3.76 -1.78 -23.78
CA LEU A 272 3.79 -2.75 -24.88
C LEU A 272 2.37 -3.14 -25.33
N SER A 273 1.45 -3.35 -24.37
CA SER A 273 0.03 -3.62 -24.65
C SER A 273 -0.60 -2.44 -25.42
N PHE A 274 -0.30 -1.20 -25.01
CA PHE A 274 -0.76 -0.03 -25.76
C PHE A 274 -0.28 -0.03 -27.22
N ILE A 275 0.99 -0.37 -27.46
CA ILE A 275 1.54 -0.43 -28.80
C ILE A 275 0.85 -1.53 -29.60
N HIS A 276 0.70 -2.71 -29.02
CA HIS A 276 0.06 -3.86 -29.65
C HIS A 276 -1.42 -3.59 -30.01
N GLU A 277 -2.21 -3.02 -29.08
CA GLU A 277 -3.64 -2.83 -29.23
C GLU A 277 -4.00 -1.59 -30.11
N GLN A 278 -3.28 -0.48 -29.95
CA GLN A 278 -3.64 0.82 -30.52
C GLN A 278 -2.91 1.18 -31.80
N MET A 279 -1.76 0.56 -32.05
CA MET A 279 -0.98 0.84 -33.25
C MET A 279 -1.17 -0.19 -34.37
N ASN A 280 -2.21 -1.04 -34.22
CA ASN A 280 -2.58 -2.06 -35.20
C ASN A 280 -1.40 -2.95 -35.61
N GLU A 281 -0.71 -3.52 -34.62
CA GLU A 281 0.55 -4.25 -34.74
C GLU A 281 0.49 -5.50 -35.66
N LYS A 282 -0.70 -5.95 -36.04
CA LYS A 282 -0.86 -6.95 -37.10
C LYS A 282 -0.17 -6.56 -38.41
N ILE A 283 0.05 -5.25 -38.63
CA ILE A 283 0.80 -4.68 -39.74
C ILE A 283 2.31 -4.63 -39.41
N TRP A 284 2.71 -4.73 -38.14
CA TRP A 284 4.06 -4.46 -37.62
C TRP A 284 4.77 -5.70 -37.08
N ASP A 285 4.42 -6.88 -37.56
CA ASP A 285 5.15 -8.13 -37.29
C ASP A 285 5.09 -8.64 -35.82
N GLY A 286 4.16 -8.14 -34.98
CA GLY A 286 3.84 -8.69 -33.65
C GLY A 286 4.95 -8.57 -32.59
N TRP A 287 6.00 -7.79 -32.80
CA TRP A 287 7.16 -7.70 -31.91
C TRP A 287 6.82 -7.32 -30.47
N ALA A 288 5.86 -6.41 -30.24
CA ALA A 288 5.50 -5.96 -28.89
C ALA A 288 4.77 -7.06 -28.11
N LYS A 289 3.94 -7.85 -28.81
CA LYS A 289 3.28 -9.02 -28.19
C LYS A 289 4.31 -10.08 -27.80
N GLU A 290 5.24 -10.40 -28.68
CA GLU A 290 6.30 -11.37 -28.38
C GLU A 290 7.21 -10.88 -27.25
N MET A 291 7.48 -9.58 -27.16
CA MET A 291 8.26 -8.99 -26.07
C MET A 291 7.53 -9.09 -24.73
N MET A 292 6.20 -8.88 -24.69
CA MET A 292 5.38 -9.14 -23.49
C MET A 292 5.44 -10.60 -23.08
N ASP A 293 5.28 -11.52 -24.05
CA ASP A 293 5.31 -12.95 -23.78
C ASP A 293 6.67 -13.39 -23.24
N LEU A 294 7.77 -12.86 -23.79
CA LEU A 294 9.12 -13.13 -23.32
C LEU A 294 9.34 -12.70 -21.87
N LEU A 295 8.89 -11.48 -21.50
CA LEU A 295 8.96 -10.97 -20.12
C LEU A 295 8.15 -11.85 -19.17
N VAL A 296 6.93 -12.20 -19.54
CA VAL A 296 6.04 -13.04 -18.71
C VAL A 296 6.59 -14.45 -18.57
N GLN A 297 7.15 -15.03 -19.64
CA GLN A 297 7.78 -16.34 -19.60
C GLN A 297 8.96 -16.37 -18.62
N ALA A 298 9.86 -15.38 -18.72
CA ALA A 298 11.01 -15.28 -17.83
C ALA A 298 10.57 -15.17 -16.35
N ASN A 299 9.56 -14.34 -16.09
CA ASN A 299 9.02 -14.21 -14.73
C ASN A 299 8.44 -15.53 -14.21
N ARG A 300 7.71 -16.29 -15.04
CA ARG A 300 7.19 -17.61 -14.65
C ARG A 300 8.30 -18.59 -14.33
N GLU A 301 9.39 -18.59 -15.08
CA GLU A 301 10.54 -19.46 -14.82
C GLU A 301 11.23 -19.09 -13.49
N VAL A 302 11.46 -17.80 -13.24
CA VAL A 302 12.02 -17.33 -11.94
C VAL A 302 11.11 -17.73 -10.78
N GLN A 303 9.80 -17.54 -10.92
CA GLN A 303 8.84 -17.91 -9.88
C GLN A 303 8.79 -19.42 -9.63
N ALA A 304 8.84 -20.22 -10.68
CA ALA A 304 8.85 -21.69 -10.58
C ALA A 304 10.12 -22.21 -9.94
N LEU A 305 11.26 -21.59 -10.23
CA LEU A 305 12.56 -21.95 -9.66
C LEU A 305 12.73 -21.43 -8.22
N GLY A 306 12.09 -20.32 -7.86
CA GLY A 306 12.28 -19.63 -6.57
C GLY A 306 13.67 -19.05 -6.37
N ALA A 307 14.47 -18.89 -7.44
CA ALA A 307 15.85 -18.43 -7.43
C ALA A 307 16.21 -17.73 -8.76
N PRO A 308 17.31 -16.97 -8.82
CA PRO A 308 17.83 -16.41 -10.07
C PRO A 308 18.09 -17.48 -11.14
N LEU A 309 17.89 -17.11 -12.41
CA LEU A 309 18.15 -18.01 -13.53
C LEU A 309 19.66 -18.24 -13.75
N ALA A 310 20.04 -19.42 -14.19
CA ALA A 310 21.41 -19.74 -14.59
C ALA A 310 21.90 -18.81 -15.73
N GLN A 311 23.20 -18.53 -15.76
CA GLN A 311 23.80 -17.60 -16.71
C GLN A 311 23.48 -17.95 -18.17
N GLN A 312 23.52 -19.24 -18.54
CA GLN A 312 23.18 -19.69 -19.90
C GLN A 312 21.72 -19.34 -20.26
N ARG A 313 20.80 -19.53 -19.33
CA ARG A 313 19.38 -19.21 -19.55
C ARG A 313 19.15 -17.71 -19.68
N ARG A 314 19.82 -16.89 -18.86
CA ARG A 314 19.81 -15.44 -18.97
C ARG A 314 20.36 -14.96 -20.31
N ALA A 315 21.45 -15.56 -20.80
CA ALA A 315 22.02 -15.24 -22.11
C ALA A 315 21.05 -15.55 -23.26
N TRP A 316 20.29 -16.66 -23.15
CA TRP A 316 19.25 -16.97 -24.12
C TRP A 316 18.16 -15.88 -24.13
N TYR A 317 17.63 -15.46 -22.94
CA TYR A 317 16.66 -14.36 -22.87
C TYR A 317 17.21 -13.06 -23.44
N ALA A 318 18.48 -12.74 -23.17
CA ALA A 318 19.13 -11.54 -23.70
C ALA A 318 19.18 -11.57 -25.24
N SER A 319 19.50 -12.71 -25.86
CA SER A 319 19.54 -12.83 -27.32
C SER A 319 18.17 -12.66 -27.98
N GLN A 320 17.11 -13.26 -27.38
CA GLN A 320 15.73 -13.07 -27.86
C GLN A 320 15.28 -11.62 -27.72
N TRP A 321 15.62 -10.99 -26.59
CA TRP A 321 15.32 -9.57 -26.33
C TRP A 321 15.96 -8.64 -27.36
N ASP A 322 17.24 -8.84 -27.64
CA ASP A 322 17.97 -8.02 -28.61
C ASP A 322 17.39 -8.16 -30.02
N ALA A 323 17.03 -9.38 -30.44
CA ALA A 323 16.36 -9.62 -31.73
C ALA A 323 14.99 -8.91 -31.83
N LEU A 324 14.19 -8.92 -30.74
CA LEU A 324 12.90 -8.23 -30.68
C LEU A 324 13.06 -6.71 -30.70
N LEU A 325 14.07 -6.18 -30.01
CA LEU A 325 14.40 -4.75 -30.04
C LEU A 325 14.77 -4.31 -31.46
N GLU A 326 15.64 -5.05 -32.16
CA GLU A 326 16.03 -4.77 -33.54
C GLU A 326 14.84 -4.80 -34.50
N ARG A 327 13.92 -5.76 -34.34
CA ARG A 327 12.67 -5.81 -35.10
C ARG A 327 11.82 -4.56 -34.86
N GLY A 328 11.58 -4.21 -33.59
CA GLY A 328 10.80 -3.05 -33.21
C GLY A 328 11.40 -1.74 -33.73
N GLU A 329 12.73 -1.58 -33.65
CA GLU A 329 13.45 -0.39 -34.11
C GLU A 329 13.38 -0.21 -35.63
N ARG A 330 13.36 -1.31 -36.42
CA ARG A 330 13.14 -1.23 -37.88
C ARG A 330 11.79 -0.64 -38.24
N TYR A 331 10.73 -0.95 -37.47
CA TYR A 331 9.38 -0.41 -37.68
C TYR A 331 9.19 0.98 -37.08
N HIS A 332 9.98 1.35 -36.07
CA HIS A 332 9.89 2.62 -35.37
C HIS A 332 11.24 3.36 -35.34
N PRO A 333 11.83 3.68 -36.50
CA PRO A 333 13.11 4.36 -36.56
C PRO A 333 13.03 5.77 -35.96
N TYR A 334 14.18 6.34 -35.63
CA TYR A 334 14.27 7.74 -35.29
C TYR A 334 13.87 8.62 -36.50
N VAL A 335 12.93 9.53 -36.31
CA VAL A 335 12.44 10.42 -37.35
C VAL A 335 12.93 11.85 -37.06
N THR A 336 13.70 12.42 -37.99
CA THR A 336 14.03 13.86 -38.00
C THR A 336 12.92 14.56 -38.75
N PRO A 337 12.24 15.58 -38.19
CA PRO A 337 11.23 16.35 -38.93
C PRO A 337 11.85 17.05 -40.12
N GLU A 338 11.17 17.03 -41.28
CA GLU A 338 11.56 17.82 -42.42
C GLU A 338 11.58 19.32 -42.08
N GLY A 339 12.63 20.04 -42.48
CA GLY A 339 12.81 21.46 -42.21
C GLY A 339 13.26 21.80 -40.78
N ALA A 340 13.64 20.83 -39.95
CA ALA A 340 14.22 21.13 -38.66
C ALA A 340 15.53 21.91 -38.80
N PRO A 341 15.67 23.09 -38.14
CA PRO A 341 16.90 23.87 -38.23
C PRO A 341 18.10 23.06 -37.70
N ARG A 342 19.21 23.07 -38.46
CA ARG A 342 20.47 22.48 -37.96
C ARG A 342 20.90 23.23 -36.71
N GLY A 343 21.03 22.52 -35.58
CA GLY A 343 21.55 23.09 -34.33
C GLY A 343 20.51 23.54 -33.30
N THR A 344 19.21 23.30 -33.49
CA THR A 344 18.23 23.50 -32.42
C THR A 344 18.52 22.52 -31.28
N GLN A 345 18.89 23.03 -30.09
CA GLN A 345 18.99 22.29 -28.84
C GLN A 345 17.60 21.85 -28.44
N GLY A 346 17.20 20.64 -28.83
CA GLY A 346 15.93 20.02 -28.41
C GLY A 346 15.75 18.68 -29.11
N ARG A 347 15.42 17.63 -28.31
CA ARG A 347 15.06 16.31 -28.86
C ARG A 347 13.74 16.42 -29.61
N HIS A 348 13.75 16.11 -30.91
CA HIS A 348 12.51 15.98 -31.65
C HIS A 348 11.61 14.93 -31.05
N LYS A 349 10.31 15.23 -30.96
CA LYS A 349 9.31 14.33 -30.39
C LYS A 349 9.19 13.07 -31.24
N GLN A 350 9.58 11.94 -30.69
CA GLN A 350 9.50 10.62 -31.30
C GLN A 350 8.18 9.91 -30.97
N SER A 351 7.88 8.83 -31.70
CA SER A 351 6.75 7.96 -31.38
C SER A 351 6.90 7.34 -30.00
N LYS A 352 5.77 6.92 -29.39
CA LYS A 352 5.80 6.21 -28.10
C LYS A 352 6.57 4.90 -28.21
N ALA A 353 6.38 4.17 -29.30
CA ALA A 353 7.08 2.92 -29.56
C ALA A 353 8.60 3.14 -29.63
N HIS A 354 9.07 4.14 -30.41
CA HIS A 354 10.50 4.49 -30.47
C HIS A 354 11.07 4.83 -29.07
N ASN A 355 10.35 5.65 -28.31
CA ASN A 355 10.80 6.05 -26.97
C ASN A 355 10.83 4.88 -26.00
N LEU A 356 9.89 3.92 -26.09
CA LEU A 356 9.89 2.70 -25.30
C LEU A 356 11.08 1.81 -25.67
N LEU A 357 11.25 1.48 -26.95
CA LEU A 357 12.36 0.64 -27.44
C LEU A 357 13.72 1.18 -26.99
N ARG A 358 13.94 2.50 -27.15
CA ARG A 358 15.16 3.15 -26.68
C ARG A 358 15.38 2.97 -25.16
N ARG A 359 14.33 3.11 -24.32
CA ARG A 359 14.45 2.88 -22.88
C ARG A 359 14.73 1.42 -22.57
N LEU A 360 14.04 0.50 -23.21
CA LEU A 360 14.22 -0.95 -23.01
C LEU A 360 15.64 -1.39 -23.40
N ARG A 361 16.23 -0.80 -24.42
CA ARG A 361 17.63 -1.02 -24.79
C ARG A 361 18.60 -0.39 -23.79
N GLN A 362 18.40 0.88 -23.46
CA GLN A 362 19.28 1.66 -22.58
C GLN A 362 19.34 1.07 -21.16
N TYR A 363 18.21 0.57 -20.65
CA TYR A 363 18.04 0.09 -19.28
C TYR A 363 17.80 -1.42 -19.21
N ARG A 364 18.35 -2.16 -20.17
CA ARG A 364 18.17 -3.61 -20.29
C ARG A 364 18.46 -4.33 -18.98
N ASP A 365 19.59 -4.05 -18.35
CA ASP A 365 20.00 -4.73 -17.13
C ASP A 365 19.06 -4.44 -15.96
N ASP A 366 18.49 -3.23 -15.89
CA ASP A 366 17.51 -2.86 -14.86
C ASP A 366 16.15 -3.53 -15.12
N VAL A 367 15.76 -3.73 -16.40
CA VAL A 367 14.54 -4.46 -16.78
C VAL A 367 14.64 -5.94 -16.41
N TRP A 368 15.82 -6.53 -16.59
CA TRP A 368 16.07 -7.96 -16.41
C TRP A 368 16.66 -8.35 -15.05
N ARG A 369 16.85 -7.39 -14.13
CA ARG A 369 17.48 -7.63 -12.83
C ARG A 369 16.77 -8.71 -12.00
N PHE A 370 15.48 -8.85 -12.12
CA PHE A 370 14.70 -9.88 -11.44
C PHE A 370 15.11 -11.31 -11.79
N MET A 371 15.81 -11.52 -12.94
CA MET A 371 16.35 -12.83 -13.31
C MET A 371 17.73 -13.10 -12.70
N SER A 372 18.47 -12.07 -12.33
CA SER A 372 19.89 -12.19 -11.94
C SER A 372 20.11 -12.02 -10.44
N ASP A 373 19.34 -11.18 -9.79
CA ASP A 373 19.57 -10.79 -8.42
C ASP A 373 18.49 -11.41 -7.50
N GLU A 374 18.95 -12.07 -6.44
CA GLU A 374 18.07 -12.77 -5.50
C GLU A 374 17.10 -11.80 -4.82
N GLY A 375 15.85 -12.21 -4.70
CA GLY A 375 14.81 -11.44 -4.02
C GLY A 375 14.31 -10.20 -4.78
N VAL A 376 14.86 -9.90 -5.98
CA VAL A 376 14.39 -8.78 -6.78
C VAL A 376 13.12 -9.19 -7.55
N PRO A 377 11.98 -8.51 -7.33
CA PRO A 377 10.72 -8.89 -7.95
C PRO A 377 10.57 -8.37 -9.38
N PHE A 378 9.65 -8.96 -10.12
CA PHE A 378 9.28 -8.55 -11.48
C PHE A 378 8.54 -7.21 -11.53
N THR A 379 7.82 -6.84 -10.48
CA THR A 379 6.99 -5.62 -10.42
C THR A 379 7.24 -4.83 -9.14
N ASN A 380 6.82 -3.58 -9.13
CA ASN A 380 6.88 -2.68 -7.98
C ASN A 380 5.58 -2.63 -7.15
N ASN A 381 4.67 -3.60 -7.32
CA ASN A 381 3.34 -3.59 -6.68
C ASN A 381 3.35 -3.42 -5.15
N LEU A 382 4.50 -3.68 -4.50
CA LEU A 382 4.62 -3.50 -3.05
C LEU A 382 4.61 -2.02 -2.65
N ALA A 383 5.09 -1.12 -3.51
CA ALA A 383 5.11 0.32 -3.29
C ALA A 383 3.91 1.04 -3.92
N GLU A 384 3.28 0.45 -4.94
CA GLU A 384 2.06 0.94 -5.61
C GLU A 384 0.81 0.61 -4.78
#